data_c0d73b21aaa7644d431e8952b86e0ea2
#
_entry.id   c0d73b21aaa7644d431e8952b86e0ea2
#
_cell.length_a   1.000
_cell.length_b   1.000
_cell.length_c   1.000
_cell.angle_alpha   90.00
_cell.angle_beta   90.00
_cell.angle_gamma   90.00
#
_symmetry.space_group_name_H-M   'P 1'
#
loop_
_entity.id
_entity.type
_entity.pdbx_description
1 polymer ?
#
loop_
_entity_poly.entity_id
_entity_poly.type
_entity_poly.pdbx_seq_one_letter_code
_entity_poly.pdbx_strand_id
1 'polypeptide(L)'
;MAVCTGLDRPKSRKYNIFWKSVFVLTILVGMVFIYLASKSVDYIWRWYRIPQYFFYQEQVDVRAEIQGEVIKIEKGENETLIRIKGEEQSEQYSFPGDNALVYSGDYIYIGDILGKYKEWQPGILLQGLWLTLKVSIIGIIMGIFLGVLTGLARISENPALRWGAITYIEVIRGSPLLVQIFLWYFVAGTLINAVLAEIGLPRVPALWYGIIALAIFAGAYVAEIVRAGIQSIPRGQMEASRSLGLTYAQSMRKVILPQATKRILPPMAGQFISLIKDSSLLGVISIRELTKATREVVTSSLQPFELWIMCALLYLVLTFTLSMFVQYLERKAV
;
A
#
# COMPACT_ATOMS: atom_id res chain seq x y z
N MET A 1 -3.74 -23.16 -16.57
CA MET A 1 -4.06 -24.54 -17.04
C MET A 1 -5.21 -25.06 -16.18
N ALA A 2 -6.40 -25.24 -16.75
CA ALA A 2 -7.48 -25.93 -16.05
C ALA A 2 -7.07 -27.40 -15.89
N VAL A 3 -6.97 -27.87 -14.65
CA VAL A 3 -6.79 -29.29 -14.35
C VAL A 3 -8.10 -29.95 -14.79
N CYS A 4 -8.08 -30.66 -15.91
CA CYS A 4 -9.18 -31.54 -16.31
C CYS A 4 -9.27 -32.67 -15.28
N THR A 5 -10.12 -32.50 -14.27
CA THR A 5 -10.62 -33.64 -13.50
C THR A 5 -11.44 -34.44 -14.49
N GLY A 6 -11.20 -35.78 -14.61
CA GLY A 6 -11.80 -36.65 -15.63
C GLY A 6 -13.33 -36.74 -15.70
N LEU A 7 -14.02 -35.81 -15.04
CA LEU A 7 -15.46 -35.57 -15.04
C LEU A 7 -15.91 -34.49 -16.02
N ASP A 8 -15.00 -33.67 -16.60
CA ASP A 8 -15.34 -32.61 -17.53
C ASP A 8 -15.28 -33.12 -18.97
N ARG A 9 -16.43 -33.48 -19.55
CA ARG A 9 -16.53 -33.68 -21.01
C ARG A 9 -16.16 -32.37 -21.71
N PRO A 10 -15.27 -32.38 -22.73
CA PRO A 10 -14.94 -31.18 -23.48
C PRO A 10 -16.20 -30.59 -24.11
N LYS A 11 -16.59 -29.41 -23.64
CA LYS A 11 -17.79 -28.73 -24.15
C LYS A 11 -17.53 -28.22 -25.57
N SER A 12 -18.57 -28.27 -26.42
CA SER A 12 -18.43 -27.85 -27.81
C SER A 12 -17.99 -26.39 -27.93
N ARG A 13 -17.28 -26.05 -29.04
CA ARG A 13 -16.85 -24.66 -29.33
C ARG A 13 -18.05 -23.69 -29.34
N LYS A 14 -19.21 -24.13 -29.83
CA LYS A 14 -20.47 -23.36 -29.84
C LYS A 14 -20.97 -23.06 -28.41
N TYR A 15 -20.89 -24.00 -27.50
CA TYR A 15 -21.25 -23.82 -26.08
C TYR A 15 -20.35 -22.77 -25.41
N ASN A 16 -19.05 -22.85 -25.63
CA ASN A 16 -18.11 -21.88 -25.05
C ASN A 16 -18.30 -20.46 -25.61
N ILE A 17 -18.58 -20.33 -26.91
CA ILE A 17 -18.87 -19.03 -27.54
C ILE A 17 -20.17 -18.48 -26.99
N PHE A 18 -21.23 -19.28 -26.92
CA PHE A 18 -22.52 -18.85 -26.37
C PHE A 18 -22.37 -18.29 -24.93
N TRP A 19 -21.74 -19.03 -24.04
CA TRP A 19 -21.58 -18.56 -22.65
C TRP A 19 -20.65 -17.37 -22.50
N LYS A 20 -19.62 -17.25 -23.34
CA LYS A 20 -18.79 -16.04 -23.41
C LYS A 20 -19.62 -14.84 -23.89
N SER A 21 -20.47 -15.01 -24.88
CA SER A 21 -21.37 -13.94 -25.35
C SER A 21 -22.40 -13.55 -24.29
N VAL A 22 -22.98 -14.50 -23.56
CA VAL A 22 -23.87 -14.24 -22.44
C VAL A 22 -23.15 -13.44 -21.37
N PHE A 23 -21.91 -13.83 -21.00
CA PHE A 23 -21.12 -13.10 -20.02
C PHE A 23 -20.84 -11.65 -20.44
N VAL A 24 -20.42 -11.44 -21.70
CA VAL A 24 -20.20 -10.08 -22.23
C VAL A 24 -21.50 -9.27 -22.24
N LEU A 25 -22.61 -9.89 -22.67
CA LEU A 25 -23.93 -9.25 -22.67
C LEU A 25 -24.35 -8.84 -21.25
N THR A 26 -24.15 -9.70 -20.25
CA THR A 26 -24.46 -9.39 -18.86
C THR A 26 -23.68 -8.16 -18.34
N ILE A 27 -22.39 -8.06 -18.70
CA ILE A 27 -21.57 -6.90 -18.34
C ILE A 27 -22.11 -5.64 -19.04
N LEU A 28 -22.42 -5.72 -20.34
CA LEU A 28 -22.96 -4.59 -21.10
C LEU A 28 -24.31 -4.11 -20.53
N VAL A 29 -25.21 -5.04 -20.22
CA VAL A 29 -26.50 -4.72 -19.57
C VAL A 29 -26.28 -4.03 -18.23
N GLY A 30 -25.32 -4.52 -17.42
CA GLY A 30 -24.96 -3.87 -16.15
C GLY A 30 -24.44 -2.43 -16.34
N MET A 31 -23.58 -2.20 -17.33
CA MET A 31 -23.07 -0.85 -17.64
C MET A 31 -24.19 0.10 -18.11
N VAL A 32 -25.09 -0.40 -19.00
CA VAL A 32 -26.25 0.37 -19.47
C VAL A 32 -27.18 0.69 -18.30
N PHE A 33 -27.42 -0.26 -17.41
CA PHE A 33 -28.24 -0.04 -16.22
C PHE A 33 -27.67 1.05 -15.33
N ILE A 34 -26.35 1.03 -15.02
CA ILE A 34 -25.68 2.06 -14.24
C ILE A 34 -25.80 3.43 -14.94
N TYR A 35 -25.60 3.47 -16.26
CA TYR A 35 -25.74 4.71 -17.02
C TYR A 35 -27.17 5.27 -16.96
N LEU A 36 -28.19 4.44 -17.17
CA LEU A 36 -29.59 4.86 -17.08
C LEU A 36 -29.98 5.28 -15.66
N ALA A 37 -29.52 4.56 -14.66
CA ALA A 37 -29.72 4.93 -13.26
C ALA A 37 -29.06 6.27 -12.91
N SER A 38 -27.85 6.53 -13.42
CA SER A 38 -27.20 7.84 -13.21
C SER A 38 -27.94 8.98 -13.87
N LYS A 39 -28.53 8.73 -15.05
CA LYS A 39 -29.35 9.71 -15.77
C LYS A 39 -30.67 10.01 -15.05
N SER A 40 -31.25 9.03 -14.36
CA SER A 40 -32.49 9.21 -13.60
C SER A 40 -32.36 10.13 -12.39
N VAL A 41 -31.14 10.37 -11.91
CA VAL A 41 -30.80 11.30 -10.82
C VAL A 41 -30.11 12.59 -11.33
N ASP A 42 -30.19 12.86 -12.63
CA ASP A 42 -29.56 13.99 -13.31
C ASP A 42 -28.06 14.17 -13.01
N TYR A 43 -27.35 13.04 -12.81
CA TYR A 43 -25.93 13.09 -12.51
C TYR A 43 -25.12 13.45 -13.75
N ILE A 44 -24.26 14.47 -13.62
CA ILE A 44 -23.37 14.94 -14.68
C ILE A 44 -21.98 14.33 -14.49
N TRP A 45 -21.61 13.43 -15.38
CA TRP A 45 -20.28 12.81 -15.39
C TRP A 45 -19.19 13.81 -15.75
N ARG A 46 -18.12 13.89 -14.94
CA ARG A 46 -17.02 14.86 -15.09
C ARG A 46 -15.66 14.19 -15.15
N TRP A 47 -15.52 13.14 -15.97
CA TRP A 47 -14.30 12.39 -16.15
C TRP A 47 -13.08 13.24 -16.52
N TYR A 48 -13.29 14.39 -17.19
CA TYR A 48 -12.24 15.33 -17.58
C TYR A 48 -11.49 15.93 -16.39
N ARG A 49 -12.04 15.85 -15.18
CA ARG A 49 -11.39 16.32 -13.95
C ARG A 49 -10.50 15.28 -13.28
N ILE A 50 -10.61 14.01 -13.65
CA ILE A 50 -9.87 12.94 -13.00
C ILE A 50 -8.34 13.08 -13.13
N PRO A 51 -7.75 13.46 -14.28
CA PRO A 51 -6.30 13.59 -14.43
C PRO A 51 -5.61 14.49 -13.40
N GLN A 52 -6.27 15.57 -12.96
CA GLN A 52 -5.72 16.49 -11.95
C GLN A 52 -5.46 15.84 -10.58
N TYR A 53 -6.16 14.74 -10.25
CA TYR A 53 -5.96 14.00 -9.01
C TYR A 53 -4.81 12.99 -9.08
N PHE A 54 -4.27 12.76 -10.28
CA PHE A 54 -3.05 11.97 -10.51
C PHE A 54 -1.82 12.87 -10.58
N PHE A 55 -1.89 13.93 -11.39
CA PHE A 55 -0.83 14.91 -11.55
C PHE A 55 -1.43 16.29 -11.66
N TYR A 56 -0.84 17.25 -10.97
CA TYR A 56 -1.20 18.65 -11.08
C TYR A 56 0.04 19.52 -11.17
N GLN A 57 -0.13 20.69 -11.75
CA GLN A 57 0.92 21.71 -11.78
C GLN A 57 0.76 22.61 -10.56
N GLU A 58 1.72 22.56 -9.66
CA GLU A 58 1.83 23.47 -8.54
C GLU A 58 2.61 24.68 -8.93
N GLN A 59 2.15 25.86 -8.54
CA GLN A 59 2.89 27.09 -8.70
C GLN A 59 3.81 27.26 -7.49
N VAL A 60 5.12 27.14 -7.74
CA VAL A 60 6.14 27.29 -6.71
C VAL A 60 6.63 28.72 -6.72
N ASP A 61 6.55 29.40 -5.57
CA ASP A 61 7.09 30.73 -5.36
C ASP A 61 8.55 30.60 -4.90
N VAL A 62 9.49 31.18 -5.66
CA VAL A 62 10.89 31.32 -5.26
C VAL A 62 11.01 32.55 -4.40
N ARG A 63 11.38 32.39 -3.12
CA ARG A 63 11.47 33.49 -2.16
C ARG A 63 12.91 33.82 -1.82
N ALA A 64 13.19 35.10 -1.59
CA ALA A 64 14.48 35.56 -1.14
C ALA A 64 14.78 35.11 0.29
N GLU A 65 15.95 34.51 0.52
CA GLU A 65 16.45 34.14 1.84
C GLU A 65 17.31 35.25 2.47
N ILE A 66 17.84 36.17 1.64
CA ILE A 66 18.59 37.34 2.07
C ILE A 66 17.90 38.64 1.59
N GLN A 67 18.17 39.73 2.30
CA GLN A 67 17.82 41.09 1.85
C GLN A 67 18.97 41.69 1.08
N GLY A 68 18.66 42.45 0.04
CA GLY A 68 19.70 43.12 -0.77
C GLY A 68 19.17 43.63 -2.10
N GLU A 69 20.08 44.14 -2.91
CA GLU A 69 19.80 44.67 -4.25
C GLU A 69 20.00 43.61 -5.32
N VAL A 70 19.06 43.49 -6.25
CA VAL A 70 19.18 42.63 -7.44
C VAL A 70 20.20 43.21 -8.41
N ILE A 71 21.39 42.61 -8.47
CA ILE A 71 22.47 43.07 -9.33
C ILE A 71 22.22 42.67 -10.79
N LYS A 72 21.80 41.43 -11.00
CA LYS A 72 21.72 40.85 -12.34
C LYS A 72 20.63 39.80 -12.43
N ILE A 73 19.92 39.85 -13.54
CA ILE A 73 18.96 38.82 -13.94
C ILE A 73 19.43 38.28 -15.29
N GLU A 74 19.80 37.00 -15.32
CA GLU A 74 20.18 36.31 -16.55
C GLU A 74 19.04 35.38 -16.94
N LYS A 75 18.39 35.67 -18.05
CA LYS A 75 17.35 34.85 -18.64
C LYS A 75 17.98 33.93 -19.67
N GLY A 76 18.15 32.65 -19.31
CA GLY A 76 18.53 31.58 -20.22
C GLY A 76 17.30 30.99 -20.94
N GLU A 77 17.52 30.10 -21.91
CA GLU A 77 16.41 29.42 -22.62
C GLU A 77 15.52 28.58 -21.70
N ASN A 78 16.05 27.99 -20.61
CA ASN A 78 15.33 27.10 -19.71
C ASN A 78 15.34 27.52 -18.23
N GLU A 79 16.22 28.47 -17.86
CA GLU A 79 16.41 28.88 -16.46
C GLU A 79 16.57 30.41 -16.37
N THR A 80 16.02 30.96 -15.29
CA THR A 80 16.29 32.35 -14.89
C THR A 80 17.18 32.33 -13.66
N LEU A 81 18.28 33.08 -13.74
CA LEU A 81 19.24 33.28 -12.65
C LEU A 81 19.11 34.69 -12.12
N ILE A 82 18.85 34.85 -10.83
CA ILE A 82 18.77 36.12 -10.14
C ILE A 82 19.90 36.18 -9.12
N ARG A 83 20.74 37.22 -9.20
CA ARG A 83 21.79 37.45 -8.22
C ARG A 83 21.44 38.64 -7.35
N ILE A 84 21.39 38.42 -6.04
CA ILE A 84 21.11 39.43 -5.03
C ILE A 84 22.39 39.67 -4.24
N LYS A 85 22.74 40.95 -4.05
CA LYS A 85 23.84 41.38 -3.19
C LYS A 85 23.26 41.88 -1.88
N GLY A 86 23.47 41.11 -0.84
CA GLY A 86 23.21 41.53 0.53
C GLY A 86 24.40 42.30 1.13
N GLU A 87 24.29 42.70 2.38
CA GLU A 87 25.35 43.46 3.09
C GLU A 87 26.59 42.60 3.37
N GLU A 88 26.42 41.31 3.69
CA GLU A 88 27.54 40.41 4.04
C GLU A 88 27.77 39.32 2.99
N GLN A 89 26.74 38.91 2.23
CA GLN A 89 26.83 37.81 1.26
C GLN A 89 26.05 38.12 -0.01
N SER A 90 26.48 37.50 -1.12
CA SER A 90 25.73 37.52 -2.38
C SER A 90 25.16 36.11 -2.62
N GLU A 91 23.88 36.03 -2.89
CA GLU A 91 23.22 34.76 -3.23
C GLU A 91 22.71 34.75 -4.66
N GLN A 92 22.67 33.54 -5.21
CA GLN A 92 22.17 33.27 -6.55
C GLN A 92 20.99 32.31 -6.48
N TYR A 93 19.86 32.75 -7.01
CA TYR A 93 18.64 31.97 -7.11
C TYR A 93 18.47 31.52 -8.56
N SER A 94 18.18 30.25 -8.76
CA SER A 94 17.85 29.71 -10.09
C SER A 94 16.48 29.02 -10.05
N PHE A 95 15.71 29.23 -11.11
CA PHE A 95 14.42 28.54 -11.29
C PHE A 95 14.09 28.38 -12.77
N PRO A 96 13.29 27.36 -13.14
CA PRO A 96 12.91 27.11 -14.52
C PRO A 96 12.01 28.21 -15.10
N GLY A 97 12.23 28.55 -16.37
CA GLY A 97 11.37 29.49 -17.11
C GLY A 97 11.77 30.97 -16.96
N ASP A 98 10.97 31.87 -17.55
CA ASP A 98 11.22 33.30 -17.63
C ASP A 98 10.20 34.13 -16.81
N ASN A 99 9.76 33.63 -15.66
CA ASN A 99 8.76 34.29 -14.81
C ASN A 99 9.37 35.00 -13.60
N ALA A 100 10.44 35.78 -13.81
CA ALA A 100 10.96 36.70 -12.80
C ALA A 100 9.96 37.83 -12.53
N LEU A 101 9.70 38.11 -11.25
CA LEU A 101 8.78 39.16 -10.78
C LEU A 101 9.52 40.40 -10.31
N VAL A 102 10.85 40.35 -10.33
CA VAL A 102 11.74 41.42 -9.89
C VAL A 102 12.60 41.96 -11.06
N TYR A 103 13.11 43.18 -10.95
CA TYR A 103 13.94 43.80 -11.93
C TYR A 103 15.34 44.07 -11.36
N SER A 104 16.33 44.23 -12.26
CA SER A 104 17.68 44.63 -11.84
C SER A 104 17.64 46.03 -11.24
N GLY A 105 18.19 46.18 -10.03
CA GLY A 105 18.15 47.41 -9.23
C GLY A 105 17.05 47.42 -8.16
N ASP A 106 16.14 46.42 -8.14
CA ASP A 106 15.15 46.32 -7.08
C ASP A 106 15.81 45.96 -5.76
N TYR A 107 15.35 46.55 -4.66
CA TYR A 107 15.73 46.16 -3.30
C TYR A 107 14.75 45.14 -2.74
N ILE A 108 15.25 43.98 -2.38
CA ILE A 108 14.47 42.80 -1.97
C ILE A 108 14.61 42.57 -0.47
N TYR A 109 13.51 42.25 0.19
CA TYR A 109 13.47 41.82 1.59
C TYR A 109 13.37 40.29 1.73
N ILE A 110 13.79 39.77 2.87
CA ILE A 110 13.65 38.34 3.17
C ILE A 110 12.19 37.93 3.07
N GLY A 111 11.91 36.90 2.25
CA GLY A 111 10.55 36.37 2.02
C GLY A 111 9.86 36.93 0.78
N ASP A 112 10.41 37.97 0.12
CA ASP A 112 9.87 38.51 -1.13
C ASP A 112 9.94 37.46 -2.24
N ILE A 113 8.94 37.49 -3.14
CA ILE A 113 8.83 36.53 -4.25
C ILE A 113 9.67 37.03 -5.43
N LEU A 114 10.73 36.31 -5.74
CA LEU A 114 11.65 36.60 -6.85
C LEU A 114 11.10 36.14 -8.19
N GLY A 115 10.40 35.03 -8.19
CA GLY A 115 9.82 34.45 -9.40
C GLY A 115 8.89 33.31 -9.09
N LYS A 116 8.20 32.82 -10.12
CA LYS A 116 7.24 31.73 -10.01
C LYS A 116 7.46 30.75 -11.14
N TYR A 117 7.44 29.46 -10.83
CA TYR A 117 7.46 28.42 -11.85
C TYR A 117 6.41 27.35 -11.57
N LYS A 118 6.09 26.58 -12.59
CA LYS A 118 5.15 25.47 -12.47
C LYS A 118 5.91 24.16 -12.39
N GLU A 119 5.64 23.39 -11.37
CA GLU A 119 6.21 22.05 -11.19
C GLU A 119 5.11 21.00 -11.18
N TRP A 120 5.39 19.85 -11.82
CA TRP A 120 4.48 18.72 -11.77
C TRP A 120 4.60 17.98 -10.44
N GLN A 121 3.51 17.95 -9.70
CA GLN A 121 3.42 17.24 -8.44
C GLN A 121 2.50 16.03 -8.55
N PRO A 122 2.83 14.93 -7.84
CA PRO A 122 1.94 13.78 -7.76
C PRO A 122 0.64 14.19 -7.04
N GLY A 123 -0.49 13.93 -7.69
CA GLY A 123 -1.80 14.22 -7.12
C GLY A 123 -2.16 13.30 -5.95
N ILE A 124 -3.22 13.67 -5.26
CA ILE A 124 -3.64 13.02 -4.01
C ILE A 124 -3.93 11.51 -4.16
N LEU A 125 -4.43 11.05 -5.34
CA LEU A 125 -4.67 9.63 -5.58
C LEU A 125 -3.36 8.84 -5.71
N LEU A 126 -2.33 9.40 -6.36
CA LEU A 126 -1.01 8.77 -6.43
C LEU A 126 -0.31 8.75 -5.08
N GLN A 127 -0.40 9.83 -4.32
CA GLN A 127 0.14 9.89 -2.95
C GLN A 127 -0.54 8.83 -2.06
N GLY A 128 -1.88 8.72 -2.15
CA GLY A 128 -2.65 7.70 -1.43
C GLY A 128 -2.28 6.28 -1.85
N LEU A 129 -2.11 6.03 -3.16
CA LEU A 129 -1.68 4.75 -3.71
C LEU A 129 -0.28 4.37 -3.21
N TRP A 130 0.66 5.32 -3.24
CA TRP A 130 2.01 5.11 -2.72
C TRP A 130 2.01 4.78 -1.23
N LEU A 131 1.21 5.49 -0.43
CA LEU A 131 1.09 5.22 0.99
C LEU A 131 0.46 3.85 1.26
N THR A 132 -0.57 3.45 0.50
CA THR A 132 -1.17 2.10 0.54
C THR A 132 -0.12 1.02 0.35
N LEU A 133 0.73 1.16 -0.69
CA LEU A 133 1.84 0.24 -0.94
C LEU A 133 2.84 0.22 0.21
N LYS A 134 3.28 1.40 0.65
CA LYS A 134 4.29 1.54 1.71
C LYS A 134 3.83 0.87 3.02
N VAL A 135 2.62 1.15 3.48
CA VAL A 135 2.11 0.56 4.74
C VAL A 135 1.90 -0.94 4.61
N SER A 136 1.44 -1.42 3.45
CA SER A 136 1.23 -2.85 3.20
C SER A 136 2.55 -3.62 3.14
N ILE A 137 3.57 -3.08 2.49
CA ILE A 137 4.90 -3.72 2.41
C ILE A 137 5.53 -3.80 3.80
N ILE A 138 5.52 -2.71 4.57
CA ILE A 138 6.08 -2.72 5.92
C ILE A 138 5.27 -3.68 6.81
N GLY A 139 3.94 -3.60 6.75
CA GLY A 139 3.04 -4.45 7.53
C GLY A 139 3.22 -5.93 7.24
N ILE A 140 3.37 -6.33 5.96
CA ILE A 140 3.57 -7.74 5.61
C ILE A 140 4.96 -8.25 6.01
N ILE A 141 6.02 -7.46 5.88
CA ILE A 141 7.38 -7.85 6.30
C ILE A 141 7.38 -8.13 7.80
N MET A 142 6.82 -7.21 8.60
CA MET A 142 6.68 -7.42 10.05
C MET A 142 5.74 -8.59 10.36
N GLY A 143 4.64 -8.73 9.63
CA GLY A 143 3.68 -9.81 9.78
C GLY A 143 4.27 -11.18 9.43
N ILE A 144 5.09 -11.29 8.40
CA ILE A 144 5.82 -12.53 8.05
C ILE A 144 6.78 -12.91 9.19
N PHE A 145 7.55 -11.95 9.69
CA PHE A 145 8.47 -12.20 10.80
C PHE A 145 7.73 -12.74 12.04
N LEU A 146 6.69 -12.04 12.48
CA LEU A 146 5.84 -12.46 13.60
C LEU A 146 5.16 -13.81 13.34
N GLY A 147 4.61 -13.97 12.14
CA GLY A 147 3.87 -15.17 11.77
C GLY A 147 4.74 -16.41 11.65
N VAL A 148 5.96 -16.30 11.12
CA VAL A 148 6.89 -17.42 11.09
C VAL A 148 7.28 -17.86 12.51
N LEU A 149 7.63 -16.90 13.38
CA LEU A 149 7.96 -17.20 14.78
C LEU A 149 6.79 -17.87 15.51
N THR A 150 5.60 -17.29 15.36
CA THR A 150 4.38 -17.82 16.00
C THR A 150 3.95 -19.16 15.42
N GLY A 151 4.08 -19.34 14.10
CA GLY A 151 3.77 -20.61 13.43
C GLY A 151 4.68 -21.76 13.87
N LEU A 152 5.97 -21.47 14.05
CA LEU A 152 6.94 -22.42 14.62
C LEU A 152 6.64 -22.69 16.10
N ALA A 153 6.31 -21.66 16.89
CA ALA A 153 5.93 -21.82 18.29
C ALA A 153 4.69 -22.70 18.44
N ARG A 154 3.73 -22.59 17.54
CA ARG A 154 2.49 -23.41 17.55
C ARG A 154 2.72 -24.90 17.34
N ILE A 155 3.78 -25.29 16.64
CA ILE A 155 4.15 -26.71 16.42
C ILE A 155 5.20 -27.20 17.41
N SER A 156 5.63 -26.35 18.35
CA SER A 156 6.63 -26.70 19.36
C SER A 156 6.08 -27.75 20.36
N GLU A 157 6.96 -28.59 20.84
CA GLU A 157 6.69 -29.52 21.94
C GLU A 157 6.55 -28.81 23.29
N ASN A 158 7.10 -27.59 23.42
CA ASN A 158 6.99 -26.78 24.63
C ASN A 158 5.54 -26.25 24.79
N PRO A 159 4.82 -26.68 25.86
CA PRO A 159 3.43 -26.29 26.07
C PRO A 159 3.24 -24.77 26.17
N ALA A 160 4.14 -24.05 26.82
CA ALA A 160 4.03 -22.59 27.01
C ALA A 160 4.08 -21.84 25.67
N LEU A 161 5.03 -22.20 24.80
CA LEU A 161 5.12 -21.61 23.45
C LEU A 161 3.90 -21.96 22.61
N ARG A 162 3.46 -23.21 22.67
CA ARG A 162 2.31 -23.69 21.91
C ARG A 162 1.01 -23.00 22.34
N TRP A 163 0.74 -22.93 23.64
CA TRP A 163 -0.47 -22.29 24.16
C TRP A 163 -0.47 -20.78 23.88
N GLY A 164 0.65 -20.09 24.08
CA GLY A 164 0.79 -18.66 23.76
C GLY A 164 0.53 -18.38 22.27
N ALA A 165 1.10 -19.20 21.38
CA ALA A 165 0.86 -19.07 19.94
C ALA A 165 -0.61 -19.32 19.55
N ILE A 166 -1.25 -20.36 20.15
CA ILE A 166 -2.67 -20.65 19.91
C ILE A 166 -3.53 -19.46 20.37
N THR A 167 -3.32 -18.95 21.58
CA THR A 167 -4.09 -17.83 22.13
C THR A 167 -3.97 -16.60 21.24
N TYR A 168 -2.73 -16.24 20.84
CA TYR A 168 -2.51 -15.12 19.92
C TYR A 168 -3.29 -15.29 18.61
N ILE A 169 -3.16 -16.45 17.97
CA ILE A 169 -3.78 -16.71 16.66
C ILE A 169 -5.32 -16.65 16.77
N GLU A 170 -5.90 -17.31 17.78
CA GLU A 170 -7.35 -17.36 17.94
C GLU A 170 -7.94 -15.99 18.30
N VAL A 171 -7.29 -15.23 19.19
CA VAL A 171 -7.74 -13.86 19.55
C VAL A 171 -7.69 -12.92 18.36
N ILE A 172 -6.57 -12.92 17.62
CA ILE A 172 -6.41 -12.01 16.49
C ILE A 172 -7.33 -12.37 15.32
N ARG A 173 -7.46 -13.66 15.00
CA ARG A 173 -8.34 -14.11 13.91
C ARG A 173 -9.82 -14.10 14.29
N GLY A 174 -10.14 -14.17 15.58
CA GLY A 174 -11.50 -14.10 16.12
C GLY A 174 -12.05 -12.68 16.26
N SER A 175 -11.23 -11.64 16.07
CA SER A 175 -11.66 -10.26 16.22
C SER A 175 -11.53 -9.46 14.90
N PRO A 176 -12.45 -8.50 14.62
CA PRO A 176 -12.40 -7.68 13.41
C PRO A 176 -11.15 -6.79 13.34
N LEU A 177 -10.49 -6.75 12.19
CA LEU A 177 -9.31 -5.90 11.98
C LEU A 177 -9.57 -4.41 12.32
N LEU A 178 -10.74 -3.89 11.97
CA LEU A 178 -11.12 -2.51 12.28
C LEU A 178 -11.07 -2.22 13.78
N VAL A 179 -11.58 -3.16 14.59
CA VAL A 179 -11.55 -3.04 16.07
C VAL A 179 -10.11 -3.08 16.59
N GLN A 180 -9.27 -3.95 16.01
CA GLN A 180 -7.85 -4.03 16.36
C GLN A 180 -7.13 -2.71 16.04
N ILE A 181 -7.40 -2.09 14.88
CA ILE A 181 -6.84 -0.78 14.52
C ILE A 181 -7.21 0.27 15.58
N PHE A 182 -8.47 0.31 16.04
CA PHE A 182 -8.90 1.23 17.09
C PHE A 182 -8.23 0.94 18.44
N LEU A 183 -8.09 -0.32 18.83
CA LEU A 183 -7.38 -0.68 20.06
C LEU A 183 -5.91 -0.26 20.02
N TRP A 184 -5.23 -0.51 18.91
CA TRP A 184 -3.83 -0.10 18.77
C TRP A 184 -3.65 1.42 18.75
N TYR A 185 -4.55 2.14 18.10
CA TYR A 185 -4.42 3.60 17.98
C TYR A 185 -4.95 4.35 19.21
N PHE A 186 -6.22 4.09 19.59
CA PHE A 186 -6.85 4.87 20.66
C PHE A 186 -6.47 4.38 22.06
N VAL A 187 -6.26 3.09 22.27
CA VAL A 187 -5.91 2.57 23.59
C VAL A 187 -4.39 2.52 23.75
N ALA A 188 -3.71 1.65 23.00
CA ALA A 188 -2.26 1.50 23.12
C ALA A 188 -1.51 2.80 22.75
N GLY A 189 -1.92 3.47 21.68
CA GLY A 189 -1.29 4.72 21.21
C GLY A 189 -1.42 5.85 22.22
N THR A 190 -2.57 6.01 22.87
CA THR A 190 -2.76 7.02 23.90
C THR A 190 -1.87 6.74 25.12
N LEU A 191 -1.86 5.48 25.59
CA LEU A 191 -1.03 5.08 26.74
C LEU A 191 0.47 5.24 26.45
N ILE A 192 0.93 4.73 25.32
CA ILE A 192 2.35 4.80 24.91
C ILE A 192 2.78 6.27 24.78
N ASN A 193 1.99 7.10 24.09
CA ASN A 193 2.32 8.51 23.89
C ASN A 193 2.25 9.34 25.19
N ALA A 194 1.42 8.96 26.17
CA ALA A 194 1.42 9.57 27.48
C ALA A 194 2.74 9.27 28.21
N VAL A 195 3.17 8.01 28.25
CA VAL A 195 4.46 7.62 28.88
C VAL A 195 5.64 8.28 28.17
N LEU A 196 5.64 8.33 26.82
CA LEU A 196 6.70 8.99 26.06
C LEU A 196 6.79 10.49 26.38
N ALA A 197 5.65 11.15 26.55
CA ALA A 197 5.61 12.57 26.92
C ALA A 197 6.19 12.83 28.33
N GLU A 198 5.96 11.94 29.30
CA GLU A 198 6.52 12.03 30.66
C GLU A 198 8.05 11.94 30.68
N ILE A 199 8.62 11.13 29.77
CA ILE A 199 10.08 10.95 29.64
C ILE A 199 10.73 11.87 28.59
N GLY A 200 9.98 12.86 28.07
CA GLY A 200 10.48 13.88 27.13
C GLY A 200 10.74 13.35 25.72
N LEU A 201 10.20 12.19 25.34
CA LEU A 201 10.35 11.63 24.00
C LEU A 201 9.21 12.07 23.05
N PRO A 202 9.49 12.19 21.73
CA PRO A 202 8.48 12.58 20.76
C PRO A 202 7.37 11.53 20.64
N ARG A 203 6.16 12.00 20.34
CA ARG A 203 4.99 11.13 20.11
C ARG A 203 5.20 10.25 18.88
N VAL A 204 4.77 9.00 18.97
CA VAL A 204 4.72 8.09 17.83
C VAL A 204 3.53 8.46 16.93
N PRO A 205 3.76 8.70 15.63
CA PRO A 205 2.70 9.02 14.68
C PRO A 205 1.67 7.89 14.52
N ALA A 206 0.41 8.24 14.19
CA ALA A 206 -0.70 7.33 13.94
C ALA A 206 -0.35 6.22 12.94
N LEU A 207 0.48 6.53 11.94
CA LEU A 207 0.93 5.62 10.90
C LEU A 207 1.53 4.32 11.48
N TRP A 208 2.37 4.43 12.51
CA TRP A 208 3.03 3.26 13.10
C TRP A 208 2.06 2.35 13.84
N TYR A 209 1.08 2.92 14.55
CA TYR A 209 0.03 2.11 15.18
C TYR A 209 -0.81 1.35 14.15
N GLY A 210 -1.12 2.01 13.02
CA GLY A 210 -1.79 1.35 11.90
C GLY A 210 -0.96 0.21 11.29
N ILE A 211 0.34 0.44 11.05
CA ILE A 211 1.25 -0.60 10.54
C ILE A 211 1.37 -1.77 11.52
N ILE A 212 1.50 -1.50 12.82
CA ILE A 212 1.56 -2.53 13.87
C ILE A 212 0.28 -3.36 13.89
N ALA A 213 -0.89 -2.73 13.83
CA ALA A 213 -2.17 -3.44 13.76
C ALA A 213 -2.24 -4.37 12.55
N LEU A 214 -1.85 -3.89 11.36
CA LEU A 214 -1.79 -4.70 10.14
C LEU A 214 -0.77 -5.84 10.27
N ALA A 215 0.40 -5.58 10.85
CA ALA A 215 1.45 -6.59 11.02
C ALA A 215 1.03 -7.71 11.98
N ILE A 216 0.40 -7.37 13.10
CA ILE A 216 -0.10 -8.32 14.08
C ILE A 216 -1.23 -9.15 13.47
N PHE A 217 -2.15 -8.50 12.74
CA PHE A 217 -3.22 -9.20 12.04
C PHE A 217 -2.66 -10.15 10.99
N ALA A 218 -1.82 -9.68 10.08
CA ALA A 218 -1.18 -10.51 9.06
C ALA A 218 -0.36 -11.65 9.67
N GLY A 219 0.34 -11.39 10.77
CA GLY A 219 1.16 -12.37 11.49
C GLY A 219 0.36 -13.58 11.95
N ALA A 220 -0.87 -13.39 12.44
CA ALA A 220 -1.73 -14.50 12.85
C ALA A 220 -2.16 -15.40 11.67
N TYR A 221 -2.43 -14.80 10.50
CA TYR A 221 -2.73 -15.56 9.28
C TYR A 221 -1.50 -16.26 8.72
N VAL A 222 -0.37 -15.58 8.69
CA VAL A 222 0.92 -16.15 8.27
C VAL A 222 1.33 -17.32 9.18
N ALA A 223 1.13 -17.21 10.50
CA ALA A 223 1.41 -18.29 11.45
C ALA A 223 0.64 -19.56 11.10
N GLU A 224 -0.62 -19.43 10.72
CA GLU A 224 -1.44 -20.56 10.32
C GLU A 224 -1.01 -21.14 8.96
N ILE A 225 -0.63 -20.29 8.02
CA ILE A 225 -0.06 -20.71 6.72
C ILE A 225 1.22 -21.51 6.94
N VAL A 226 2.11 -21.03 7.81
CA VAL A 226 3.38 -21.71 8.15
C VAL A 226 3.08 -23.06 8.81
N ARG A 227 2.20 -23.11 9.81
CA ARG A 227 1.78 -24.36 10.46
C ARG A 227 1.24 -25.36 9.44
N ALA A 228 0.29 -24.94 8.62
CA ALA A 228 -0.34 -25.79 7.61
C ALA A 228 0.67 -26.29 6.58
N GLY A 229 1.57 -25.42 6.12
CA GLY A 229 2.62 -25.78 5.18
C GLY A 229 3.57 -26.84 5.74
N ILE A 230 4.02 -26.70 6.98
CA ILE A 230 4.89 -27.69 7.64
C ILE A 230 4.14 -29.01 7.86
N GLN A 231 2.90 -28.96 8.36
CA GLN A 231 2.10 -30.15 8.62
C GLN A 231 1.63 -30.89 7.35
N SER A 232 1.66 -30.21 6.20
CA SER A 232 1.34 -30.84 4.91
C SER A 232 2.41 -31.80 4.40
N ILE A 233 3.64 -31.76 4.95
CA ILE A 233 4.73 -32.66 4.56
C ILE A 233 4.43 -34.06 5.14
N PRO A 234 4.50 -35.13 4.33
CA PRO A 234 4.25 -36.50 4.81
C PRO A 234 5.18 -36.87 5.95
N ARG A 235 4.63 -37.49 6.99
CA ARG A 235 5.39 -37.90 8.20
C ARG A 235 6.59 -38.80 7.86
N GLY A 236 6.48 -39.64 6.82
CA GLY A 236 7.57 -40.49 6.35
C GLY A 236 8.84 -39.75 5.97
N GLN A 237 8.76 -38.44 5.59
CA GLN A 237 9.95 -37.62 5.33
C GLN A 237 10.75 -37.36 6.63
N MET A 238 10.03 -37.10 7.73
CA MET A 238 10.64 -36.96 9.04
C MET A 238 11.23 -38.28 9.53
N GLU A 239 10.47 -39.36 9.43
CA GLU A 239 10.89 -40.72 9.85
C GLU A 239 12.12 -41.19 9.07
N ALA A 240 12.12 -41.07 7.75
CA ALA A 240 13.24 -41.42 6.90
C ALA A 240 14.52 -40.64 7.25
N SER A 241 14.39 -39.32 7.44
CA SER A 241 15.52 -38.46 7.82
C SER A 241 16.10 -38.84 9.20
N ARG A 242 15.22 -39.20 10.15
CA ARG A 242 15.62 -39.67 11.49
C ARG A 242 16.31 -41.02 11.43
N SER A 243 15.85 -41.93 10.58
CA SER A 243 16.47 -43.25 10.34
C SER A 243 17.87 -43.15 9.72
N LEU A 244 18.14 -42.04 8.99
CA LEU A 244 19.49 -41.73 8.47
C LEU A 244 20.38 -41.05 9.53
N GLY A 245 19.98 -40.99 10.79
CA GLY A 245 20.78 -40.45 11.91
C GLY A 245 20.70 -38.92 12.08
N LEU A 246 19.86 -38.24 11.34
CA LEU A 246 19.66 -36.78 11.54
C LEU A 246 18.93 -36.51 12.86
N THR A 247 19.34 -35.47 13.59
CA THR A 247 18.60 -34.99 14.74
C THR A 247 17.28 -34.35 14.27
N TYR A 248 16.30 -34.17 15.17
CA TYR A 248 15.03 -33.50 14.85
C TYR A 248 15.26 -32.12 14.21
N ALA A 249 16.14 -31.31 14.79
CA ALA A 249 16.48 -29.98 14.26
C ALA A 249 17.16 -30.05 12.87
N GLN A 250 18.01 -31.03 12.65
CA GLN A 250 18.63 -31.24 11.33
C GLN A 250 17.61 -31.71 10.29
N SER A 251 16.72 -32.64 10.66
CA SER A 251 15.61 -33.10 9.80
C SER A 251 14.68 -31.98 9.45
N MET A 252 14.30 -31.16 10.43
CA MET A 252 13.45 -29.98 10.22
C MET A 252 14.12 -29.01 9.24
N ARG A 253 15.39 -28.61 9.48
CA ARG A 253 16.09 -27.61 8.69
C ARG A 253 16.46 -28.08 7.28
N LYS A 254 16.92 -29.35 7.14
CA LYS A 254 17.49 -29.85 5.88
C LYS A 254 16.46 -30.55 4.98
N VAL A 255 15.37 -31.10 5.56
CA VAL A 255 14.40 -31.92 4.81
C VAL A 255 13.00 -31.28 4.81
N ILE A 256 12.46 -30.94 5.97
CA ILE A 256 11.06 -30.52 6.10
C ILE A 256 10.89 -29.06 5.67
N LEU A 257 11.66 -28.11 6.22
CA LEU A 257 11.50 -26.68 5.93
C LEU A 257 11.70 -26.33 4.45
N PRO A 258 12.69 -26.87 3.71
CA PRO A 258 12.82 -26.59 2.28
C PRO A 258 11.61 -27.04 1.46
N GLN A 259 11.02 -28.18 1.79
CA GLN A 259 9.79 -28.66 1.16
C GLN A 259 8.58 -27.83 1.56
N ALA A 260 8.46 -27.52 2.86
CA ALA A 260 7.36 -26.72 3.41
C ALA A 260 7.34 -25.30 2.81
N THR A 261 8.50 -24.67 2.63
CA THR A 261 8.62 -23.32 2.04
C THR A 261 7.94 -23.23 0.68
N LYS A 262 8.11 -24.23 -0.19
CA LYS A 262 7.43 -24.27 -1.49
C LYS A 262 5.90 -24.31 -1.37
N ARG A 263 5.37 -24.86 -0.28
CA ARG A 263 3.91 -24.92 0.00
C ARG A 263 3.40 -23.70 0.75
N ILE A 264 4.28 -23.00 1.49
CA ILE A 264 3.97 -21.81 2.26
C ILE A 264 3.93 -20.55 1.37
N LEU A 265 4.83 -20.42 0.41
CA LEU A 265 4.99 -19.21 -0.42
C LEU A 265 3.71 -18.81 -1.16
N PRO A 266 2.95 -19.70 -1.85
CA PRO A 266 1.75 -19.29 -2.56
C PRO A 266 0.66 -18.68 -1.66
N PRO A 267 0.26 -19.31 -0.54
CA PRO A 267 -0.71 -18.70 0.38
C PRO A 267 -0.22 -17.40 1.02
N MET A 268 1.09 -17.28 1.30
CA MET A 268 1.69 -16.03 1.83
C MET A 268 1.54 -14.86 0.86
N ALA A 269 1.73 -15.13 -0.41
CA ALA A 269 1.53 -14.12 -1.45
C ALA A 269 0.06 -13.68 -1.53
N GLY A 270 -0.89 -14.62 -1.41
CA GLY A 270 -2.32 -14.31 -1.27
C GLY A 270 -2.61 -13.42 -0.06
N GLN A 271 -1.96 -13.68 1.08
CA GLN A 271 -2.09 -12.86 2.28
C GLN A 271 -1.56 -11.43 2.07
N PHE A 272 -0.47 -11.26 1.31
CA PHE A 272 0.02 -9.92 0.95
C PHE A 272 -0.99 -9.13 0.12
N ILE A 273 -1.56 -9.75 -0.91
CA ILE A 273 -2.60 -9.11 -1.74
C ILE A 273 -3.83 -8.74 -0.90
N SER A 274 -4.21 -9.57 0.08
CA SER A 274 -5.29 -9.25 1.01
C SER A 274 -4.94 -8.04 1.88
N LEU A 275 -3.72 -7.98 2.42
CA LEU A 275 -3.27 -6.89 3.30
C LEU A 275 -3.30 -5.52 2.60
N ILE A 276 -3.03 -5.47 1.29
CA ILE A 276 -3.16 -4.23 0.51
C ILE A 276 -4.60 -3.70 0.55
N LYS A 277 -5.59 -4.58 0.46
CA LYS A 277 -7.01 -4.19 0.55
C LYS A 277 -7.38 -3.83 1.99
N ASP A 278 -6.89 -4.58 2.96
CA ASP A 278 -7.14 -4.37 4.37
C ASP A 278 -6.56 -3.05 4.88
N SER A 279 -5.46 -2.56 4.26
CA SER A 279 -4.88 -1.25 4.57
C SER A 279 -5.86 -0.09 4.33
N SER A 280 -6.91 -0.27 3.50
CA SER A 280 -7.98 0.71 3.32
C SER A 280 -8.71 1.09 4.61
N LEU A 281 -8.70 0.21 5.61
CA LEU A 281 -9.28 0.48 6.93
C LEU A 281 -8.47 1.51 7.74
N LEU A 282 -7.21 1.76 7.39
CA LEU A 282 -6.38 2.78 8.07
C LEU A 282 -6.90 4.21 7.89
N GLY A 283 -7.73 4.44 6.88
CA GLY A 283 -8.41 5.71 6.66
C GLY A 283 -9.28 6.17 7.84
N VAL A 284 -9.72 5.25 8.71
CA VAL A 284 -10.52 5.58 9.91
C VAL A 284 -9.71 6.29 10.99
N ILE A 285 -8.40 6.05 11.06
CA ILE A 285 -7.45 6.75 11.96
C ILE A 285 -6.68 7.86 11.22
N SER A 286 -7.30 8.41 10.18
CA SER A 286 -6.82 9.56 9.39
C SER A 286 -5.51 9.33 8.63
N ILE A 287 -5.11 8.09 8.38
CA ILE A 287 -4.01 7.77 7.46
C ILE A 287 -4.54 7.94 6.03
N ARG A 288 -3.91 8.86 5.26
CA ARG A 288 -4.35 9.24 3.91
C ARG A 288 -3.90 8.20 2.86
N GLU A 289 -4.26 6.92 3.05
CA GLU A 289 -4.13 5.88 2.04
C GLU A 289 -5.15 6.10 0.90
N LEU A 290 -5.14 5.26 -0.13
CA LEU A 290 -5.91 5.47 -1.36
C LEU A 290 -7.42 5.68 -1.13
N THR A 291 -8.06 4.91 -0.24
CA THR A 291 -9.50 5.05 0.05
C THR A 291 -9.79 6.36 0.79
N LYS A 292 -8.97 6.74 1.75
CA LYS A 292 -9.10 8.00 2.48
C LYS A 292 -8.84 9.19 1.55
N ALA A 293 -7.80 9.12 0.71
CA ALA A 293 -7.50 10.13 -0.30
C ALA A 293 -8.68 10.31 -1.27
N THR A 294 -9.25 9.21 -1.77
CA THR A 294 -10.43 9.24 -2.62
C THR A 294 -11.62 9.90 -1.92
N ARG A 295 -11.88 9.54 -0.65
CA ARG A 295 -12.98 10.12 0.13
C ARG A 295 -12.82 11.63 0.33
N GLU A 296 -11.61 12.11 0.57
CA GLU A 296 -11.32 13.54 0.69
C GLU A 296 -11.65 14.28 -0.61
N VAL A 297 -11.24 13.71 -1.76
CA VAL A 297 -11.57 14.30 -3.07
C VAL A 297 -13.08 14.24 -3.36
N VAL A 298 -13.76 13.13 -3.05
CA VAL A 298 -15.21 13.02 -3.19
C VAL A 298 -15.93 14.12 -2.41
N THR A 299 -15.51 14.36 -1.17
CA THR A 299 -16.13 15.37 -0.31
C THR A 299 -15.92 16.79 -0.83
N SER A 300 -14.74 17.09 -1.40
CA SER A 300 -14.41 18.44 -1.91
C SER A 300 -14.94 18.69 -3.33
N SER A 301 -14.99 17.66 -4.19
CA SER A 301 -15.35 17.80 -5.61
C SER A 301 -16.81 17.48 -5.93
N LEU A 302 -17.50 16.79 -5.01
CA LEU A 302 -18.88 16.26 -5.20
C LEU A 302 -18.99 15.34 -6.44
N GLN A 303 -17.98 14.49 -6.67
CA GLN A 303 -17.89 13.54 -7.79
C GLN A 303 -17.77 12.10 -7.27
N PRO A 304 -18.78 11.55 -6.58
CA PRO A 304 -18.66 10.23 -5.94
C PRO A 304 -18.53 9.09 -6.95
N PHE A 305 -19.24 9.12 -8.06
CA PHE A 305 -19.27 7.98 -8.99
C PHE A 305 -17.93 7.76 -9.67
N GLU A 306 -17.36 8.80 -10.31
CA GLU A 306 -16.09 8.73 -11.02
C GLU A 306 -14.96 8.34 -10.06
N LEU A 307 -14.91 8.96 -8.90
CA LEU A 307 -13.81 8.79 -7.96
C LEU A 307 -13.83 7.42 -7.28
N TRP A 308 -15.00 6.90 -6.90
CA TRP A 308 -15.10 5.54 -6.36
C TRP A 308 -14.82 4.46 -7.42
N ILE A 309 -15.28 4.67 -8.65
CA ILE A 309 -14.91 3.77 -9.78
C ILE A 309 -13.39 3.82 -9.98
N MET A 310 -12.79 5.01 -9.99
CA MET A 310 -11.34 5.15 -10.15
C MET A 310 -10.57 4.49 -9.01
N CYS A 311 -11.01 4.66 -7.77
CA CYS A 311 -10.44 3.99 -6.59
C CYS A 311 -10.47 2.46 -6.75
N ALA A 312 -11.62 1.91 -7.14
CA ALA A 312 -11.78 0.48 -7.37
C ALA A 312 -10.86 -0.03 -8.50
N LEU A 313 -10.74 0.74 -9.59
CA LEU A 313 -9.83 0.41 -10.70
C LEU A 313 -8.36 0.45 -10.26
N LEU A 314 -7.95 1.43 -9.44
CA LEU A 314 -6.58 1.52 -8.92
C LEU A 314 -6.24 0.32 -8.02
N TYR A 315 -7.14 -0.07 -7.11
CA TYR A 315 -6.96 -1.29 -6.32
C TYR A 315 -6.91 -2.55 -7.20
N LEU A 316 -7.77 -2.63 -8.23
CA LEU A 316 -7.79 -3.74 -9.16
C LEU A 316 -6.47 -3.86 -9.92
N VAL A 317 -5.99 -2.76 -10.52
CA VAL A 317 -4.71 -2.72 -11.26
C VAL A 317 -3.57 -3.12 -10.32
N LEU A 318 -3.53 -2.55 -9.11
CA LEU A 318 -2.48 -2.84 -8.13
C LEU A 318 -2.47 -4.32 -7.72
N THR A 319 -3.62 -4.85 -7.32
CA THR A 319 -3.74 -6.24 -6.85
C THR A 319 -3.55 -7.24 -7.99
N PHE A 320 -4.02 -6.91 -9.20
CA PHE A 320 -3.84 -7.75 -10.39
C PHE A 320 -2.36 -7.82 -10.81
N THR A 321 -1.69 -6.67 -10.90
CA THR A 321 -0.26 -6.60 -11.24
C THR A 321 0.58 -7.40 -10.23
N LEU A 322 0.28 -7.24 -8.94
CA LEU A 322 0.97 -7.97 -7.90
C LEU A 322 0.68 -9.48 -7.97
N SER A 323 -0.57 -9.86 -8.24
CA SER A 323 -0.95 -11.27 -8.41
C SER A 323 -0.20 -11.92 -9.57
N MET A 324 -0.07 -11.21 -10.70
CA MET A 324 0.71 -11.70 -11.85
C MET A 324 2.20 -11.85 -11.50
N PHE A 325 2.76 -10.87 -10.80
CA PHE A 325 4.16 -10.91 -10.36
C PHE A 325 4.43 -12.10 -9.42
N VAL A 326 3.54 -12.31 -8.45
CA VAL A 326 3.63 -13.45 -7.54
C VAL A 326 3.54 -14.78 -8.30
N GLN A 327 2.58 -14.95 -9.20
CA GLN A 327 2.45 -16.17 -10.01
C GLN A 327 3.69 -16.41 -10.89
N TYR A 328 4.33 -15.36 -11.37
CA TYR A 328 5.59 -15.47 -12.11
C TYR A 328 6.72 -16.00 -11.21
N LEU A 329 6.83 -15.48 -9.98
CA LEU A 329 7.83 -15.94 -9.01
C LEU A 329 7.57 -17.40 -8.59
N GLU A 330 6.32 -17.77 -8.35
CA GLU A 330 5.93 -19.15 -8.02
C GLU A 330 6.36 -20.14 -9.11
N ARG A 331 6.16 -19.80 -10.38
CA ARG A 331 6.59 -20.65 -11.51
C ARG A 331 8.09 -20.83 -11.60
N LYS A 332 8.89 -19.89 -11.08
CA LYS A 332 10.35 -20.00 -11.04
C LYS A 332 10.87 -20.77 -9.82
N ALA A 333 10.11 -20.79 -8.73
CA ALA A 333 10.51 -21.43 -7.49
C ALA A 333 10.15 -22.92 -7.40
N VAL A 334 9.27 -23.39 -8.27
CA VAL A 334 8.87 -24.80 -8.46
C VAL A 334 9.68 -25.45 -9.58
#